data_eb164335ab747bbda9526c0f077a6983
#
_entry.id   eb164335ab747bbda9526c0f077a6983
#
_cell.length_a   1.000
_cell.length_b   1.000
_cell.length_c   1.000
_cell.angle_alpha   90.00
_cell.angle_beta   90.00
_cell.angle_gamma   90.00
#
_symmetry.space_group_name_H-M   'P 1'
#
loop_
_entity.id
_entity.type
_entity.pdbx_description
1 polymer ?
#
loop_
_entity_poly.entity_id
_entity_poly.type
_entity_poly.pdbx_seq_one_letter_code
_entity_poly.pdbx_strand_id
1 'polypeptide(L)'
;MTVNQKRIVLILVGLLIFIATFFLIFQKNMDKVTKLETENADLNKQVDYLSQLQIRVNEMKATSEQKLQETEAYTQDFPCKMTQQKVISSLYRLWVDSGMNLKAIKPGAEQTFFKDGKFLSLTGDAAPEGEAQSTELTEAELNPEVKVPIHEMVGKTTSYDLEITGTREQILKAFDWLADNKEHMSLTKISLAFDESTGKLTGSLTVNFYCLNGNGVPYEEPDISGIIIGNKDVFATFKKKKKNK
;
A
#
# COMPACT_ATOMS: atom_id res chain seq x y z
N MET A 1 -98.22 32.96 -2.93
CA MET A 1 -97.50 31.66 -2.96
C MET A 1 -98.45 30.57 -2.50
N THR A 2 -98.77 29.67 -3.38
CA THR A 2 -99.64 28.53 -3.04
C THR A 2 -98.90 27.52 -2.17
N VAL A 3 -99.62 26.78 -1.32
CA VAL A 3 -99.03 25.80 -0.37
C VAL A 3 -98.05 24.81 -1.04
N ASN A 4 -98.33 24.44 -2.30
CA ASN A 4 -97.51 23.54 -3.11
C ASN A 4 -96.19 24.19 -3.53
N GLN A 5 -96.17 25.48 -3.82
CA GLN A 5 -94.87 26.18 -4.14
C GLN A 5 -93.98 26.25 -2.94
N LYS A 6 -94.44 26.43 -1.71
CA LYS A 6 -93.64 26.41 -0.47
C LYS A 6 -93.01 25.03 -0.22
N ARG A 7 -93.77 23.95 -0.50
CA ARG A 7 -93.25 22.59 -0.35
C ARG A 7 -92.14 22.27 -1.37
N ILE A 8 -92.24 22.69 -2.60
CA ILE A 8 -91.24 22.49 -3.64
C ILE A 8 -89.95 23.26 -3.30
N VAL A 9 -90.05 24.49 -2.85
CA VAL A 9 -88.92 25.32 -2.43
C VAL A 9 -88.20 24.67 -1.25
N LEU A 10 -88.92 24.11 -0.27
CA LEU A 10 -88.32 23.49 0.92
C LEU A 10 -87.60 22.21 0.55
N ILE A 11 -88.10 21.39 -0.40
CA ILE A 11 -87.39 20.21 -0.90
C ILE A 11 -86.10 20.59 -1.67
N LEU A 12 -86.24 21.66 -2.50
CA LEU A 12 -85.07 22.13 -3.28
C LEU A 12 -83.95 22.68 -2.40
N VAL A 13 -84.29 23.40 -1.33
CA VAL A 13 -83.28 23.85 -0.31
C VAL A 13 -82.69 22.67 0.44
N GLY A 14 -83.47 21.67 0.82
CA GLY A 14 -82.97 20.46 1.46
C GLY A 14 -81.97 19.67 0.57
N LEU A 15 -82.33 19.54 -0.74
CA LEU A 15 -81.48 18.93 -1.72
C LEU A 15 -80.14 19.70 -1.88
N LEU A 16 -80.18 21.02 -1.89
CA LEU A 16 -79.02 21.89 -2.04
C LEU A 16 -78.10 21.77 -0.84
N ILE A 17 -78.60 21.70 0.40
CA ILE A 17 -77.83 21.47 1.62
C ILE A 17 -77.21 20.08 1.59
N PHE A 18 -77.92 19.05 1.13
CA PHE A 18 -77.40 17.70 1.02
C PHE A 18 -76.26 17.62 0.03
N ILE A 19 -76.33 18.21 -1.14
CA ILE A 19 -75.30 18.29 -2.14
C ILE A 19 -74.02 19.04 -1.55
N ALA A 20 -74.25 20.17 -0.90
CA ALA A 20 -73.22 20.96 -0.30
C ALA A 20 -72.45 20.17 0.79
N THR A 21 -73.16 19.47 1.66
CA THR A 21 -72.57 18.64 2.73
C THR A 21 -71.78 17.45 2.15
N PHE A 22 -72.36 16.80 1.12
CA PHE A 22 -71.66 15.70 0.44
C PHE A 22 -70.38 16.17 -0.24
N PHE A 23 -70.42 17.35 -0.89
CA PHE A 23 -69.26 17.91 -1.54
C PHE A 23 -68.13 18.27 -0.55
N LEU A 24 -68.45 18.83 0.60
CA LEU A 24 -67.48 19.16 1.67
C LEU A 24 -66.85 17.91 2.28
N ILE A 25 -67.61 16.85 2.52
CA ILE A 25 -67.10 15.58 3.04
C ILE A 25 -66.23 14.92 1.98
N PHE A 26 -66.63 14.97 0.70
CA PHE A 26 -65.82 14.40 -0.38
C PHE A 26 -64.48 15.11 -0.57
N GLN A 27 -64.45 16.44 -0.60
CA GLN A 27 -63.21 17.20 -0.67
C GLN A 27 -62.27 16.86 0.47
N LYS A 28 -62.76 16.86 1.72
CA LYS A 28 -61.92 16.55 2.88
C LYS A 28 -61.33 15.14 2.86
N ASN A 29 -62.03 14.18 2.28
CA ASN A 29 -61.53 12.82 2.10
C ASN A 29 -60.55 12.73 0.94
N MET A 30 -60.78 13.44 -0.16
CA MET A 30 -59.82 13.51 -1.28
C MET A 30 -58.52 14.15 -0.87
N ASP A 31 -58.53 15.23 -0.07
CA ASP A 31 -57.31 15.85 0.45
C ASP A 31 -56.47 14.88 1.31
N LYS A 32 -57.14 14.04 2.11
CA LYS A 32 -56.45 12.98 2.87
C LYS A 32 -55.86 11.91 1.98
N VAL A 33 -56.55 11.49 0.94
CA VAL A 33 -56.06 10.50 -0.03
C VAL A 33 -54.83 11.04 -0.74
N THR A 34 -54.89 12.27 -1.26
CA THR A 34 -53.77 12.92 -1.95
C THR A 34 -52.56 13.08 -1.02
N LYS A 35 -52.79 13.41 0.27
CA LYS A 35 -51.71 13.50 1.26
C LYS A 35 -51.06 12.16 1.54
N LEU A 36 -51.85 11.09 1.69
CA LEU A 36 -51.34 9.74 1.87
C LEU A 36 -50.60 9.23 0.61
N GLU A 37 -51.07 9.56 -0.58
CA GLU A 37 -50.40 9.23 -1.83
C GLU A 37 -49.02 9.94 -1.94
N THR A 38 -48.93 11.23 -1.57
CA THR A 38 -47.67 11.96 -1.54
C THR A 38 -46.72 11.41 -0.48
N GLU A 39 -47.19 11.09 0.72
CA GLU A 39 -46.40 10.46 1.77
C GLU A 39 -45.88 9.08 1.33
N ASN A 40 -46.74 8.25 0.69
CA ASN A 40 -46.30 6.96 0.15
C ASN A 40 -45.26 7.09 -0.97
N ALA A 41 -45.47 8.07 -1.88
CA ALA A 41 -44.49 8.32 -2.94
C ALA A 41 -43.12 8.76 -2.38
N ASP A 42 -43.15 9.55 -1.31
CA ASP A 42 -41.90 10.02 -0.64
C ASP A 42 -41.23 8.91 0.14
N LEU A 43 -41.99 8.06 0.83
CA LEU A 43 -41.47 6.85 1.49
C LEU A 43 -40.87 5.87 0.48
N ASN A 44 -41.51 5.66 -0.66
CA ASN A 44 -40.97 4.80 -1.71
C ASN A 44 -39.64 5.35 -2.25
N LYS A 45 -39.51 6.67 -2.46
CA LYS A 45 -38.23 7.29 -2.85
C LYS A 45 -37.15 7.08 -1.80
N GLN A 46 -37.51 7.18 -0.52
CA GLN A 46 -36.55 6.93 0.57
C GLN A 46 -36.08 5.46 0.62
N VAL A 47 -37.03 4.52 0.40
CA VAL A 47 -36.70 3.08 0.32
C VAL A 47 -35.77 2.79 -0.87
N ASP A 48 -36.05 3.36 -2.03
CA ASP A 48 -35.21 3.22 -3.22
C ASP A 48 -33.79 3.80 -2.99
N TYR A 49 -33.75 4.97 -2.37
CA TYR A 49 -32.46 5.60 -2.02
C TYR A 49 -31.65 4.73 -1.04
N LEU A 50 -32.28 4.21 0.01
CA LEU A 50 -31.64 3.33 0.98
C LEU A 50 -31.20 2.03 0.33
N SER A 51 -31.98 1.46 -0.56
CA SER A 51 -31.62 0.27 -1.33
C SER A 51 -30.37 0.52 -2.21
N GLN A 52 -30.33 1.65 -2.90
CA GLN A 52 -29.14 2.02 -3.69
C GLN A 52 -27.90 2.24 -2.82
N LEU A 53 -28.05 2.86 -1.65
CA LEU A 53 -26.96 3.00 -0.69
C LEU A 53 -26.45 1.65 -0.21
N GLN A 54 -27.34 0.71 0.07
CA GLN A 54 -26.97 -0.63 0.51
C GLN A 54 -26.18 -1.38 -0.58
N ILE A 55 -26.59 -1.26 -1.84
CA ILE A 55 -25.85 -1.82 -2.98
C ILE A 55 -24.44 -1.21 -3.05
N ARG A 56 -24.33 0.12 -2.99
CA ARG A 56 -23.02 0.80 -3.00
C ARG A 56 -22.12 0.39 -1.84
N VAL A 57 -22.67 0.26 -0.64
CA VAL A 57 -21.90 -0.21 0.53
C VAL A 57 -21.39 -1.63 0.32
N ASN A 58 -22.20 -2.51 -0.25
CA ASN A 58 -21.78 -3.89 -0.54
C ASN A 58 -20.71 -3.93 -1.64
N GLU A 59 -20.83 -3.13 -2.69
CA GLU A 59 -19.80 -2.99 -3.73
C GLU A 59 -18.50 -2.43 -3.16
N MET A 60 -18.57 -1.40 -2.32
CA MET A 60 -17.39 -0.85 -1.66
C MET A 60 -16.72 -1.86 -0.73
N LYS A 61 -17.49 -2.67 0.01
CA LYS A 61 -16.94 -3.75 0.84
C LYS A 61 -16.24 -4.81 0.00
N ALA A 62 -16.88 -5.29 -1.06
CA ALA A 62 -16.27 -6.28 -1.95
C ALA A 62 -14.98 -5.75 -2.60
N THR A 63 -14.98 -4.50 -3.07
CA THR A 63 -13.79 -3.85 -3.63
C THR A 63 -12.69 -3.67 -2.58
N SER A 64 -13.06 -3.33 -1.34
CA SER A 64 -12.12 -3.19 -0.23
C SER A 64 -11.47 -4.53 0.15
N GLU A 65 -12.27 -5.60 0.22
CA GLU A 65 -11.78 -6.95 0.50
C GLU A 65 -10.84 -7.44 -0.61
N GLN A 66 -11.18 -7.22 -1.87
CA GLN A 66 -10.32 -7.56 -3.00
C GLN A 66 -8.98 -6.81 -2.93
N LYS A 67 -9.00 -5.49 -2.72
CA LYS A 67 -7.79 -4.68 -2.57
C LYS A 67 -6.95 -5.11 -1.36
N LEU A 68 -7.60 -5.53 -0.27
CA LEU A 68 -6.90 -6.04 0.90
C LEU A 68 -6.14 -7.32 0.54
N GLN A 69 -6.78 -8.27 -0.14
CA GLN A 69 -6.14 -9.51 -0.59
C GLN A 69 -4.97 -9.25 -1.56
N GLU A 70 -5.15 -8.35 -2.52
CA GLU A 70 -4.08 -7.96 -3.43
C GLU A 70 -2.89 -7.34 -2.66
N THR A 71 -3.18 -6.44 -1.71
CA THR A 71 -2.14 -5.82 -0.88
C THR A 71 -1.45 -6.86 0.01
N GLU A 72 -2.18 -7.80 0.57
CA GLU A 72 -1.60 -8.90 1.34
C GLU A 72 -0.67 -9.78 0.50
N ALA A 73 -1.04 -10.08 -0.73
CA ALA A 73 -0.17 -10.83 -1.64
C ALA A 73 1.15 -10.07 -1.90
N TYR A 74 1.07 -8.77 -2.19
CA TYR A 74 2.27 -7.93 -2.37
C TYR A 74 3.13 -7.83 -1.11
N THR A 75 2.54 -7.75 0.08
CA THR A 75 3.31 -7.66 1.33
C THR A 75 4.07 -8.94 1.65
N GLN A 76 3.58 -10.10 1.20
CA GLN A 76 4.25 -11.39 1.40
C GLN A 76 5.51 -11.55 0.54
N ASP A 77 5.65 -10.81 -0.53
CA ASP A 77 6.86 -10.84 -1.36
C ASP A 77 8.05 -10.16 -0.66
N PHE A 78 7.78 -9.26 0.28
CA PHE A 78 8.86 -8.58 1.00
C PHE A 78 9.49 -9.49 2.07
N PRO A 79 10.83 -9.47 2.23
CA PRO A 79 11.47 -10.12 3.34
C PRO A 79 11.04 -9.47 4.66
N CYS A 80 10.78 -10.26 5.69
CA CYS A 80 10.38 -9.76 7.01
C CYS A 80 11.49 -8.93 7.68
N LYS A 81 12.74 -9.25 7.40
CA LYS A 81 13.91 -8.58 7.99
C LYS A 81 15.09 -8.59 7.03
N MET A 82 15.79 -7.47 6.96
CA MET A 82 17.02 -7.35 6.20
C MET A 82 18.23 -7.25 7.16
N THR A 83 18.96 -8.34 7.30
CA THR A 83 20.16 -8.37 8.12
C THR A 83 21.40 -7.96 7.30
N GLN A 84 22.41 -7.42 7.96
CA GLN A 84 23.69 -7.11 7.28
C GLN A 84 24.28 -8.32 6.55
N GLN A 85 24.14 -9.51 7.14
CA GLN A 85 24.63 -10.76 6.52
C GLN A 85 23.90 -11.03 5.19
N LYS A 86 22.56 -10.84 5.15
CA LYS A 86 21.77 -11.02 3.93
C LYS A 86 22.19 -10.03 2.86
N VAL A 87 22.34 -8.75 3.22
CA VAL A 87 22.82 -7.72 2.30
C VAL A 87 24.21 -8.02 1.74
N ILE A 88 25.16 -8.37 2.62
CA ILE A 88 26.53 -8.70 2.19
C ILE A 88 26.53 -9.92 1.28
N SER A 89 25.71 -10.94 1.57
CA SER A 89 25.55 -12.12 0.72
C SER A 89 25.04 -11.75 -0.67
N SER A 90 24.01 -10.90 -0.75
CA SER A 90 23.42 -10.43 -2.02
C SER A 90 24.42 -9.58 -2.81
N LEU A 91 25.14 -8.66 -2.16
CA LEU A 91 26.17 -7.85 -2.80
C LEU A 91 27.38 -8.69 -3.26
N TYR A 92 27.73 -9.76 -2.53
CA TYR A 92 28.75 -10.70 -2.95
C TYR A 92 28.33 -11.45 -4.23
N ARG A 93 27.08 -11.91 -4.29
CA ARG A 93 26.52 -12.54 -5.51
C ARG A 93 26.53 -11.57 -6.69
N LEU A 94 26.07 -10.34 -6.47
CA LEU A 94 26.15 -9.27 -7.46
C LEU A 94 27.57 -9.12 -8.02
N TRP A 95 28.57 -9.10 -7.14
CA TRP A 95 29.98 -9.00 -7.52
C TRP A 95 30.47 -10.21 -8.34
N VAL A 96 30.11 -11.42 -7.91
CA VAL A 96 30.53 -12.67 -8.58
C VAL A 96 29.86 -12.80 -9.95
N ASP A 97 28.58 -12.57 -10.04
CA ASP A 97 27.76 -12.80 -11.23
C ASP A 97 28.02 -11.73 -12.31
N SER A 98 28.13 -10.47 -11.92
CA SER A 98 28.43 -9.38 -12.85
C SER A 98 29.92 -9.36 -13.27
N GLY A 99 30.81 -9.87 -12.41
CA GLY A 99 32.25 -9.80 -12.59
C GLY A 99 32.85 -8.40 -12.46
N MET A 100 32.04 -7.38 -12.06
CA MET A 100 32.54 -6.06 -11.74
C MET A 100 33.42 -6.13 -10.47
N ASN A 101 34.28 -5.15 -10.26
CA ASN A 101 35.08 -5.07 -9.06
C ASN A 101 34.44 -4.13 -8.04
N LEU A 102 34.05 -4.65 -6.89
CA LEU A 102 33.49 -3.90 -5.77
C LEU A 102 34.66 -3.49 -4.85
N LYS A 103 34.96 -2.19 -4.78
CA LYS A 103 36.10 -1.65 -4.01
C LYS A 103 35.74 -1.40 -2.55
N ALA A 104 34.55 -0.83 -2.31
CA ALA A 104 34.09 -0.49 -0.98
C ALA A 104 32.58 -0.62 -0.88
N ILE A 105 32.11 -0.95 0.31
CA ILE A 105 30.69 -0.98 0.70
C ILE A 105 30.56 -0.09 1.92
N LYS A 106 29.77 0.97 1.82
CA LYS A 106 29.51 1.88 2.93
C LYS A 106 28.02 1.75 3.32
N PRO A 107 27.71 1.19 4.49
CA PRO A 107 26.33 1.13 4.96
C PRO A 107 25.84 2.54 5.32
N GLY A 108 24.66 2.88 4.87
CA GLY A 108 23.92 4.06 5.31
C GLY A 108 23.06 3.76 6.54
N ALA A 109 22.33 4.76 6.99
CA ALA A 109 21.40 4.61 8.10
C ALA A 109 20.14 3.83 7.67
N GLU A 110 19.62 3.02 8.59
CA GLU A 110 18.30 2.41 8.42
C GLU A 110 17.23 3.51 8.56
N GLN A 111 16.29 3.52 7.65
CA GLN A 111 15.18 4.49 7.63
C GLN A 111 13.85 3.75 7.56
N THR A 112 12.83 4.29 8.21
CA THR A 112 11.47 3.77 8.13
C THR A 112 10.75 4.49 6.99
N PHE A 113 10.26 3.74 6.00
CA PHE A 113 9.50 4.28 4.87
C PHE A 113 7.99 4.05 5.00
N PHE A 114 7.57 3.11 5.85
CA PHE A 114 6.16 2.80 6.08
C PHE A 114 5.94 2.49 7.57
N LYS A 115 4.98 3.18 8.17
CA LYS A 115 4.58 2.98 9.56
C LYS A 115 3.16 3.48 9.79
N ASP A 116 2.39 2.82 10.65
CA ASP A 116 1.02 3.21 11.02
C ASP A 116 0.09 3.38 9.80
N GLY A 117 0.26 2.51 8.79
CA GLY A 117 -0.52 2.54 7.55
C GLY A 117 -0.17 3.70 6.61
N LYS A 118 0.94 4.42 6.83
CA LYS A 118 1.34 5.59 6.04
C LYS A 118 2.74 5.45 5.49
N PHE A 119 2.94 5.94 4.26
CA PHE A 119 4.27 6.10 3.70
C PHE A 119 4.92 7.37 4.24
N LEU A 120 6.15 7.23 4.69
CA LEU A 120 6.99 8.33 5.16
C LEU A 120 7.90 8.78 4.01
N SER A 121 8.18 10.08 3.93
CA SER A 121 9.08 10.61 2.92
C SER A 121 10.52 10.21 3.23
N LEU A 122 11.19 9.57 2.27
CA LEU A 122 12.62 9.24 2.34
C LEU A 122 13.51 10.40 1.87
N THR A 123 12.97 11.63 1.74
CA THR A 123 13.77 12.80 1.39
C THR A 123 14.76 13.06 2.51
N GLY A 124 16.05 13.02 2.14
CA GLY A 124 17.19 13.15 3.03
C GLY A 124 17.42 14.53 3.66
N ASP A 125 16.37 15.20 4.07
CA ASP A 125 16.47 16.25 5.07
C ASP A 125 16.60 15.53 6.41
N ALA A 126 17.80 15.63 6.99
CA ALA A 126 18.11 15.13 8.30
C ALA A 126 16.96 15.43 9.26
N ALA A 127 16.33 14.38 9.75
CA ALA A 127 15.50 14.52 10.93
C ALA A 127 16.37 15.22 11.98
N PRO A 128 15.87 16.24 12.69
CA PRO A 128 16.65 16.88 13.72
C PRO A 128 17.14 15.81 14.70
N GLU A 129 18.45 15.76 14.89
CA GLU A 129 19.07 15.04 15.98
C GLU A 129 18.45 15.57 17.29
N GLY A 130 17.58 14.82 17.87
CA GLY A 130 16.96 15.20 19.14
C GLY A 130 15.64 14.54 19.32
N GLU A 131 15.72 13.29 19.64
CA GLU A 131 14.95 12.57 20.65
C GLU A 131 15.24 11.10 20.42
N ALA A 132 16.14 10.53 21.23
CA ALA A 132 16.14 9.11 21.49
C ALA A 132 14.78 8.81 22.17
N GLN A 133 13.73 8.77 21.39
CA GLN A 133 12.51 8.11 21.82
C GLN A 133 12.91 6.68 22.10
N SER A 134 12.78 6.29 23.34
CA SER A 134 12.70 4.89 23.74
C SER A 134 11.51 4.31 22.96
N THR A 135 11.78 3.88 21.77
CA THR A 135 10.79 3.26 20.88
C THR A 135 10.46 1.94 21.55
N GLU A 136 9.31 1.86 22.20
CA GLU A 136 8.74 0.55 22.52
C GLU A 136 8.76 -0.24 21.22
N LEU A 137 9.50 -1.35 21.22
CA LEU A 137 9.60 -2.24 20.07
C LEU A 137 8.17 -2.68 19.72
N THR A 138 7.77 -2.51 18.48
CA THR A 138 6.48 -2.98 18.01
C THR A 138 6.46 -4.51 18.06
N GLU A 139 5.29 -5.11 18.18
CA GLU A 139 5.14 -6.57 18.17
C GLU A 139 5.74 -7.20 16.90
N ALA A 140 5.66 -6.51 15.78
CA ALA A 140 6.29 -6.88 14.51
C ALA A 140 7.82 -6.88 14.55
N GLU A 141 8.44 -6.05 15.40
CA GLU A 141 9.90 -6.00 15.59
C GLU A 141 10.39 -7.07 16.57
N LEU A 142 9.55 -7.39 17.56
CA LEU A 142 9.83 -8.44 18.54
C LEU A 142 9.68 -9.84 17.93
N ASN A 143 8.68 -10.04 17.10
CA ASN A 143 8.40 -11.33 16.46
C ASN A 143 8.03 -11.14 14.98
N PRO A 144 9.02 -11.00 14.10
CA PRO A 144 8.79 -10.73 12.66
C PRO A 144 8.08 -11.86 11.90
N GLU A 145 7.98 -13.07 12.48
CA GLU A 145 7.26 -14.20 11.87
C GLU A 145 5.74 -14.13 12.10
N VAL A 146 5.29 -13.28 13.04
CA VAL A 146 3.86 -13.11 13.31
C VAL A 146 3.29 -12.08 12.35
N LYS A 147 2.26 -12.47 11.58
CA LYS A 147 1.53 -11.55 10.72
C LYS A 147 0.67 -10.60 11.55
N VAL A 148 0.93 -9.31 11.41
CA VAL A 148 0.13 -8.24 12.02
C VAL A 148 -0.72 -7.53 10.96
N PRO A 149 -1.78 -6.78 11.36
CA PRO A 149 -2.56 -5.96 10.43
C PRO A 149 -1.67 -4.99 9.64
N ILE A 150 -2.02 -4.70 8.39
CA ILE A 150 -1.19 -3.87 7.49
C ILE A 150 -0.83 -2.51 8.11
N HIS A 151 -1.72 -1.90 8.88
CA HIS A 151 -1.48 -0.62 9.55
C HIS A 151 -0.46 -0.70 10.70
N GLU A 152 -0.18 -1.90 11.22
CA GLU A 152 0.82 -2.13 12.28
C GLU A 152 2.15 -2.61 11.71
N MET A 153 2.20 -2.96 10.42
CA MET A 153 3.45 -3.35 9.75
C MET A 153 4.41 -2.16 9.69
N VAL A 154 5.70 -2.47 9.80
CA VAL A 154 6.76 -1.45 9.73
C VAL A 154 7.66 -1.75 8.54
N GLY A 155 7.66 -0.85 7.54
CA GLY A 155 8.55 -0.92 6.40
C GLY A 155 9.85 -0.18 6.65
N LYS A 156 10.98 -0.87 6.51
CA LYS A 156 12.32 -0.33 6.70
C LYS A 156 13.15 -0.45 5.44
N THR A 157 14.00 0.52 5.22
CA THR A 157 15.00 0.52 4.13
C THR A 157 16.38 0.82 4.66
N THR A 158 17.37 0.17 4.10
CA THR A 158 18.79 0.44 4.40
C THR A 158 19.52 0.69 3.10
N SER A 159 20.20 1.82 3.01
CA SER A 159 20.98 2.23 1.85
C SER A 159 22.42 1.72 1.96
N TYR A 160 23.00 1.34 0.83
CA TYR A 160 24.41 0.96 0.74
C TYR A 160 25.05 1.69 -0.42
N ASP A 161 26.08 2.47 -0.15
CA ASP A 161 26.91 3.09 -1.17
C ASP A 161 28.03 2.15 -1.57
N LEU A 162 28.06 1.78 -2.83
CA LEU A 162 28.99 0.84 -3.43
C LEU A 162 29.98 1.61 -4.31
N GLU A 163 31.27 1.49 -4.04
CA GLU A 163 32.30 1.96 -4.95
C GLU A 163 32.68 0.83 -5.92
N ILE A 164 32.49 1.06 -7.21
CA ILE A 164 32.62 0.03 -8.23
C ILE A 164 33.62 0.42 -9.32
N THR A 165 34.23 -0.60 -9.93
CA THR A 165 35.03 -0.46 -11.16
C THR A 165 34.80 -1.67 -12.05
N GLY A 166 34.59 -1.45 -13.34
CA GLY A 166 34.38 -2.54 -14.28
C GLY A 166 34.34 -2.07 -15.72
N THR A 167 34.28 -3.03 -16.64
CA THR A 167 33.97 -2.72 -18.02
C THR A 167 32.48 -2.35 -18.16
N ARG A 168 32.13 -1.69 -19.27
CA ARG A 168 30.74 -1.39 -19.57
C ARG A 168 29.83 -2.62 -19.50
N GLU A 169 30.28 -3.76 -20.04
CA GLU A 169 29.52 -5.00 -20.05
C GLU A 169 29.29 -5.54 -18.62
N GLN A 170 30.30 -5.45 -17.74
CA GLN A 170 30.19 -5.88 -16.36
C GLN A 170 29.19 -5.04 -15.56
N ILE A 171 29.18 -3.73 -15.81
CA ILE A 171 28.24 -2.80 -15.14
C ILE A 171 26.82 -3.02 -15.64
N LEU A 172 26.61 -3.22 -16.96
CA LEU A 172 25.30 -3.56 -17.47
C LEU A 172 24.78 -4.88 -16.90
N LYS A 173 25.61 -5.92 -16.82
CA LYS A 173 25.24 -7.18 -16.14
C LYS A 173 24.88 -6.98 -14.66
N ALA A 174 25.54 -6.04 -13.98
CA ALA A 174 25.18 -5.72 -12.61
C ALA A 174 23.79 -5.06 -12.52
N PHE A 175 23.43 -4.20 -13.47
CA PHE A 175 22.11 -3.60 -13.54
C PHE A 175 21.04 -4.62 -13.87
N ASP A 176 21.29 -5.49 -14.83
CA ASP A 176 20.38 -6.60 -15.18
C ASP A 176 20.15 -7.50 -13.96
N TRP A 177 21.23 -7.85 -13.25
CA TRP A 177 21.15 -8.64 -12.03
C TRP A 177 20.30 -7.96 -10.95
N LEU A 178 20.47 -6.64 -10.75
CA LEU A 178 19.67 -5.86 -9.79
C LEU A 178 18.18 -5.80 -10.19
N ALA A 179 17.89 -5.72 -11.49
CA ALA A 179 16.52 -5.69 -12.00
C ALA A 179 15.81 -7.05 -11.89
N ASP A 180 16.55 -8.14 -12.11
CA ASP A 180 16.00 -9.51 -12.11
C ASP A 180 15.98 -10.15 -10.71
N ASN A 181 16.63 -9.50 -9.71
CA ASN A 181 16.70 -10.06 -8.38
C ASN A 181 15.36 -10.00 -7.67
N LYS A 182 14.93 -11.13 -7.08
CA LYS A 182 13.71 -11.24 -6.30
C LYS A 182 13.76 -10.52 -4.94
N GLU A 183 14.95 -10.16 -4.46
CA GLU A 183 15.07 -9.37 -3.25
C GLU A 183 14.64 -7.94 -3.55
N HIS A 184 13.73 -7.39 -2.73
CA HIS A 184 13.24 -6.03 -2.92
C HIS A 184 14.35 -5.02 -2.69
N MET A 185 14.96 -4.57 -3.79
CA MET A 185 16.01 -3.57 -3.78
C MET A 185 15.80 -2.55 -4.90
N SER A 186 16.31 -1.36 -4.72
CA SER A 186 16.29 -0.31 -5.73
C SER A 186 17.62 0.39 -5.87
N LEU A 187 17.93 0.82 -7.07
CA LEU A 187 19.09 1.64 -7.39
C LEU A 187 18.68 3.11 -7.43
N THR A 188 19.15 3.89 -6.47
CA THR A 188 18.70 5.28 -6.30
C THR A 188 19.69 6.33 -6.80
N LYS A 189 20.97 6.03 -6.78
CA LYS A 189 22.00 6.95 -7.23
C LYS A 189 23.04 6.22 -8.05
N ILE A 190 23.38 6.77 -9.21
CA ILE A 190 24.43 6.26 -10.09
C ILE A 190 25.34 7.41 -10.45
N SER A 191 26.62 7.25 -10.19
CA SER A 191 27.65 8.18 -10.62
C SER A 191 28.81 7.38 -11.20
N LEU A 192 29.00 7.45 -12.52
CA LEU A 192 30.01 6.69 -13.24
C LEU A 192 30.86 7.65 -14.06
N ALA A 193 32.15 7.46 -14.03
CA ALA A 193 33.14 8.15 -14.86
C ALA A 193 33.96 7.15 -15.65
N PHE A 194 34.33 7.48 -16.86
CA PHE A 194 35.24 6.69 -17.67
C PHE A 194 36.68 7.04 -17.32
N ASP A 195 37.47 6.04 -17.04
CA ASP A 195 38.89 6.16 -16.77
C ASP A 195 39.66 5.78 -18.06
N GLU A 196 40.18 6.77 -18.75
CA GLU A 196 40.91 6.60 -20.02
C GLU A 196 42.20 5.77 -19.83
N SER A 197 42.79 5.80 -18.63
CA SER A 197 44.05 5.08 -18.37
C SER A 197 43.84 3.59 -18.29
N THR A 198 42.67 3.13 -17.81
CA THR A 198 42.36 1.72 -17.61
C THR A 198 41.35 1.19 -18.59
N GLY A 199 40.66 2.05 -19.34
CA GLY A 199 39.54 1.70 -20.22
C GLY A 199 38.30 1.18 -19.49
N LYS A 200 38.18 1.51 -18.20
CA LYS A 200 37.10 1.03 -17.32
C LYS A 200 36.23 2.17 -16.83
N LEU A 201 35.00 1.81 -16.45
CA LEU A 201 34.13 2.70 -15.71
C LEU A 201 34.42 2.58 -14.20
N THR A 202 34.53 3.71 -13.52
CA THR A 202 34.69 3.79 -12.07
C THR A 202 33.66 4.75 -11.51
N GLY A 203 33.08 4.41 -10.36
CA GLY A 203 32.11 5.30 -9.75
C GLY A 203 31.42 4.72 -8.53
N SER A 204 30.28 5.27 -8.18
CA SER A 204 29.48 4.84 -7.06
C SER A 204 28.03 4.55 -7.46
N LEU A 205 27.47 3.56 -6.78
CA LEU A 205 26.05 3.19 -6.86
C LEU A 205 25.47 3.21 -5.45
N THR A 206 24.25 3.73 -5.29
CA THR A 206 23.50 3.60 -4.04
C THR A 206 22.38 2.61 -4.23
N VAL A 207 22.43 1.50 -3.51
CA VAL A 207 21.41 0.45 -3.54
C VAL A 207 20.66 0.46 -2.21
N ASN A 208 19.34 0.54 -2.29
CA ASN A 208 18.46 0.45 -1.14
C ASN A 208 17.86 -0.95 -1.06
N PHE A 209 17.88 -1.53 0.12
CA PHE A 209 17.25 -2.79 0.46
C PHE A 209 16.02 -2.52 1.30
N TYR A 210 14.91 -3.19 0.98
CA TYR A 210 13.63 -3.00 1.64
C TYR A 210 13.22 -4.25 2.39
N CYS A 211 12.63 -4.07 3.58
CA CYS A 211 11.98 -5.14 4.32
C CYS A 211 10.68 -4.63 4.95
N LEU A 212 9.78 -5.56 5.26
CA LEU A 212 8.48 -5.25 5.84
C LEU A 212 8.27 -6.14 7.06
N ASN A 213 8.53 -5.59 8.24
CA ASN A 213 8.35 -6.30 9.50
C ASN A 213 6.86 -6.52 9.78
N GLY A 214 6.51 -7.71 10.27
CA GLY A 214 5.12 -8.05 10.62
C GLY A 214 4.27 -8.59 9.47
N ASN A 215 4.85 -8.85 8.30
CA ASN A 215 4.14 -9.46 7.16
C ASN A 215 3.90 -10.98 7.33
N GLY A 216 4.43 -11.59 8.41
CA GLY A 216 4.26 -13.02 8.71
C GLY A 216 5.12 -13.95 7.84
N VAL A 217 6.04 -13.41 7.05
CA VAL A 217 7.00 -14.19 6.29
C VAL A 217 8.11 -14.65 7.25
N PRO A 218 8.43 -15.95 7.33
CA PRO A 218 9.51 -16.43 8.19
C PRO A 218 10.86 -15.88 7.73
N TYR A 219 11.74 -15.59 8.69
CA TYR A 219 13.08 -15.14 8.36
C TYR A 219 13.89 -16.31 7.78
N GLU A 220 14.39 -16.13 6.58
CA GLU A 220 15.30 -17.04 5.93
C GLU A 220 16.74 -16.56 6.12
N GLU A 221 17.58 -17.44 6.66
CA GLU A 221 19.02 -17.16 6.75
C GLU A 221 19.62 -17.05 5.34
N PRO A 222 20.56 -16.11 5.13
CA PRO A 222 21.21 -15.98 3.84
C PRO A 222 22.00 -17.24 3.51
N ASP A 223 21.86 -17.72 2.28
CA ASP A 223 22.72 -18.78 1.76
C ASP A 223 24.14 -18.24 1.57
N ILE A 224 25.04 -18.62 2.46
CA ILE A 224 26.46 -18.27 2.43
C ILE A 224 27.30 -19.34 1.74
N SER A 225 26.69 -20.34 1.14
CA SER A 225 27.40 -21.38 0.40
C SER A 225 28.21 -20.77 -0.75
N GLY A 226 29.49 -21.05 -0.81
CA GLY A 226 30.41 -20.51 -1.80
C GLY A 226 30.95 -19.11 -1.49
N ILE A 227 30.51 -18.45 -0.43
CA ILE A 227 31.15 -17.22 0.08
C ILE A 227 32.44 -17.60 0.80
N ILE A 228 33.55 -17.02 0.39
CA ILE A 228 34.84 -17.21 1.09
C ILE A 228 34.81 -16.37 2.36
N ILE A 229 34.47 -16.99 3.49
CA ILE A 229 34.43 -16.34 4.79
C ILE A 229 35.85 -16.33 5.37
N GLY A 230 36.56 -15.21 5.21
CA GLY A 230 37.82 -14.96 5.82
C GLY A 230 39.03 -15.75 5.24
N ASN A 231 40.19 -15.25 5.51
CA ASN A 231 41.45 -15.96 5.35
C ASN A 231 42.00 -16.26 6.75
N LYS A 232 42.69 -17.39 6.93
CA LYS A 232 43.41 -17.70 8.15
C LYS A 232 44.46 -16.63 8.47
N ASP A 233 44.86 -15.86 7.47
CA ASP A 233 45.77 -14.73 7.57
C ASP A 233 44.99 -13.44 7.24
N VAL A 234 44.75 -12.61 8.25
CA VAL A 234 44.00 -11.35 8.16
C VAL A 234 44.69 -10.34 7.22
N PHE A 235 45.96 -10.51 6.96
CA PHE A 235 46.77 -9.64 6.09
C PHE A 235 47.01 -10.21 4.69
N ALA A 236 46.53 -11.43 4.40
CA ALA A 236 46.67 -12.03 3.09
C ALA A 236 45.70 -11.47 2.07
N THR A 237 46.21 -11.07 0.92
CA THR A 237 45.39 -10.68 -0.24
C THR A 237 44.57 -11.86 -0.73
N PHE A 238 43.25 -11.64 -0.95
CA PHE A 238 42.34 -12.65 -1.50
C PHE A 238 42.82 -13.12 -2.87
N LYS A 239 43.32 -14.34 -2.97
CA LYS A 239 43.64 -14.95 -4.27
C LYS A 239 42.37 -15.49 -4.90
N LYS A 240 41.95 -14.91 -6.01
CA LYS A 240 40.85 -15.44 -6.84
C LYS A 240 41.16 -16.90 -7.21
N LYS A 241 40.37 -17.86 -6.75
CA LYS A 241 40.48 -19.26 -7.20
C LYS A 241 40.18 -19.28 -8.72
N LYS A 242 41.20 -19.60 -9.54
CA LYS A 242 41.02 -19.86 -10.95
C LYS A 242 40.04 -21.03 -11.06
N LYS A 243 38.85 -20.84 -11.69
CA LYS A 243 38.03 -21.94 -12.14
C LYS A 243 38.86 -22.72 -13.15
N ASN A 244 39.26 -23.91 -12.77
CA ASN A 244 39.76 -24.86 -13.76
C ASN A 244 38.59 -25.21 -14.68
N LYS A 245 38.85 -25.01 -16.00
CA LYS A 245 37.93 -25.43 -17.06
C LYS A 245 37.84 -26.94 -17.06
#